data_64fb4073096e48ba62a76003bc5f955a
#
_entry.id   64fb4073096e48ba62a76003bc5f955a
#
_cell.length_a   1.000
_cell.length_b   1.000
_cell.length_c   1.000
_cell.angle_alpha   90.00
_cell.angle_beta   90.00
_cell.angle_gamma   90.00
#
_symmetry.space_group_name_H-M   'P 1'
#
loop_
_entity.id
_entity.type
_entity.pdbx_description
1 polymer ?
#
loop_
_entity_poly.entity_id
_entity_poly.type
_entity_poly.pdbx_seq_one_letter_code
_entity_poly.pdbx_strand_id
1 'polypeptide(L)'
;MTFGLDTSVVLRLLTGQPQDLAAKALERYQDGIAAGDDFSVSDLVAAESYYAIRHHYGKTKEEALGALKSFSAGDGISFSQNFAVAINTPNIHKASPGFVDRMLASDYGERGQITISCEKSFRRLPDTEVIS
;
A
#
# COMPACT_ATOMS: atom_id res chain seq x y z
N MET A 1 -18.06 -9.27 8.97
CA MET A 1 -17.69 -9.63 7.59
C MET A 1 -16.51 -8.78 7.14
N THR A 2 -15.64 -9.32 6.33
CA THR A 2 -14.49 -8.59 5.78
C THR A 2 -14.74 -8.22 4.32
N PHE A 3 -14.53 -6.95 3.99
CA PHE A 3 -14.70 -6.44 2.63
C PHE A 3 -13.35 -6.02 2.08
N GLY A 4 -13.13 -6.29 0.78
CA GLY A 4 -11.96 -5.78 0.07
C GLY A 4 -12.24 -4.39 -0.50
N LEU A 5 -11.29 -3.47 -0.33
CA LEU A 5 -11.40 -2.12 -0.89
C LEU A 5 -10.74 -2.04 -2.25
N ASP A 6 -11.43 -1.46 -3.20
CA ASP A 6 -10.87 -1.10 -4.50
C ASP A 6 -10.07 0.20 -4.37
N THR A 7 -9.14 0.40 -5.30
CA THR A 7 -8.30 1.60 -5.34
C THR A 7 -9.11 2.88 -5.32
N SER A 8 -10.24 2.92 -6.04
CA SER A 8 -11.11 4.10 -6.08
C SER A 8 -11.61 4.50 -4.70
N VAL A 9 -11.96 3.53 -3.86
CA VAL A 9 -12.44 3.78 -2.49
C VAL A 9 -11.29 4.26 -1.60
N VAL A 10 -10.14 3.60 -1.68
CA VAL A 10 -8.95 4.01 -0.91
C VAL A 10 -8.59 5.46 -1.22
N LEU A 11 -8.55 5.82 -2.50
CA LEU A 11 -8.23 7.19 -2.91
C LEU A 11 -9.26 8.21 -2.43
N ARG A 12 -10.55 7.87 -2.43
CA ARG A 12 -11.61 8.76 -1.90
C ARG A 12 -11.41 9.01 -0.41
N LEU A 13 -11.11 7.96 0.34
CA LEU A 13 -10.87 8.08 1.78
C LEU A 13 -9.59 8.86 2.10
N LEU A 14 -8.54 8.69 1.28
CA LEU A 14 -7.26 9.37 1.51
C LEU A 14 -7.27 10.82 1.05
N THR A 15 -7.92 11.13 -0.07
CA THR A 15 -7.83 12.45 -0.71
C THR A 15 -9.02 13.35 -0.42
N GLY A 16 -10.18 12.78 -0.05
CA GLY A 16 -11.41 13.54 0.13
C GLY A 16 -11.98 14.09 -1.17
N GLN A 17 -11.53 13.59 -2.33
CA GLN A 17 -11.92 14.11 -3.64
C GLN A 17 -12.35 12.99 -4.60
N PRO A 18 -13.35 13.23 -5.45
CA PRO A 18 -14.29 14.36 -5.38
C PRO A 18 -15.16 14.27 -4.12
N GLN A 19 -15.58 15.41 -3.61
CA GLN A 19 -16.22 15.52 -2.29
C GLN A 19 -17.45 14.63 -2.10
N ASP A 20 -18.30 14.53 -3.09
CA ASP A 20 -19.54 13.74 -3.02
C ASP A 20 -19.25 12.25 -2.89
N LEU A 21 -18.35 11.71 -3.71
CA LEU A 21 -17.94 10.31 -3.62
C LEU A 21 -17.14 10.02 -2.36
N ALA A 22 -16.27 10.95 -1.95
CA ALA A 22 -15.50 10.81 -0.72
C ALA A 22 -16.40 10.76 0.51
N ALA A 23 -17.46 11.59 0.54
CA ALA A 23 -18.43 11.57 1.61
C ALA A 23 -19.18 10.22 1.68
N LYS A 24 -19.55 9.67 0.53
CA LYS A 24 -20.21 8.36 0.46
C LYS A 24 -19.27 7.22 0.89
N ALA A 25 -18.01 7.28 0.49
CA ALA A 25 -17.01 6.30 0.89
C ALA A 25 -16.80 6.34 2.41
N LEU A 26 -16.68 7.52 2.98
CA LEU A 26 -16.52 7.70 4.41
C LEU A 26 -17.73 7.18 5.19
N GLU A 27 -18.94 7.50 4.73
CA GLU A 27 -20.17 7.01 5.34
C GLU A 27 -20.23 5.47 5.33
N ARG A 28 -19.90 4.86 4.17
CA ARG A 28 -19.88 3.40 4.06
C ARG A 28 -18.86 2.77 5.02
N TYR A 29 -17.69 3.37 5.14
CA TYR A 29 -16.65 2.91 6.05
C TYR A 29 -17.13 3.01 7.51
N GLN A 30 -17.66 4.17 7.90
CA GLN A 30 -18.15 4.39 9.26
C GLN A 30 -19.31 3.44 9.63
N ASP A 31 -20.25 3.22 8.71
CA ASP A 31 -21.34 2.27 8.91
C ASP A 31 -20.83 0.85 9.09
N GLY A 32 -19.82 0.47 8.31
CA GLY A 32 -19.20 -0.84 8.42
C GLY A 32 -18.51 -1.03 9.76
N ILE A 33 -17.75 -0.06 10.23
CA ILE A 33 -17.09 -0.12 11.53
C ILE A 33 -18.13 -0.25 12.65
N ALA A 34 -19.21 0.52 12.58
CA ALA A 34 -20.31 0.43 13.56
C ALA A 34 -20.99 -0.94 13.55
N ALA A 35 -21.02 -1.61 12.41
CA ALA A 35 -21.58 -2.96 12.26
C ALA A 35 -20.60 -4.08 12.62
N GLY A 36 -19.37 -3.76 12.98
CA GLY A 36 -18.34 -4.75 13.30
C GLY A 36 -17.63 -5.34 12.08
N ASP A 37 -17.72 -4.68 10.93
CA ASP A 37 -17.06 -5.12 9.71
C ASP A 37 -15.57 -4.70 9.68
N ASP A 38 -14.78 -5.45 8.91
CA ASP A 38 -13.37 -5.15 8.62
C ASP A 38 -13.20 -4.87 7.14
N PHE A 39 -12.18 -4.09 6.82
CA PHE A 39 -11.84 -3.72 5.44
C PHE A 39 -10.40 -4.04 5.15
N SER A 40 -10.16 -4.76 4.05
CA SER A 40 -8.81 -5.14 3.66
C SER A 40 -8.36 -4.44 2.39
N VAL A 41 -7.07 -4.19 2.30
CA VAL A 41 -6.42 -3.57 1.14
C VAL A 41 -5.36 -4.55 0.64
N SER A 42 -5.50 -5.00 -0.62
CA SER A 42 -4.54 -5.90 -1.24
C SER A 42 -3.25 -5.16 -1.62
N ASP A 43 -2.18 -5.94 -1.88
CA ASP A 43 -0.90 -5.37 -2.34
C ASP A 43 -1.07 -4.63 -3.67
N LEU A 44 -1.90 -5.17 -4.56
CA LEU A 44 -2.19 -4.49 -5.83
C LEU A 44 -2.81 -3.12 -5.62
N VAL A 45 -3.81 -3.03 -4.74
CA VAL A 45 -4.49 -1.77 -4.43
C VAL A 45 -3.54 -0.81 -3.71
N ALA A 46 -2.69 -1.32 -2.82
CA ALA A 46 -1.68 -0.49 -2.15
C ALA A 46 -0.71 0.13 -3.18
N ALA A 47 -0.22 -0.66 -4.13
CA ALA A 47 0.67 -0.19 -5.19
C ALA A 47 -0.01 0.83 -6.11
N GLU A 48 -1.22 0.52 -6.58
CA GLU A 48 -1.99 1.44 -7.43
C GLU A 48 -2.28 2.76 -6.72
N SER A 49 -2.66 2.69 -5.44
CA SER A 49 -2.94 3.88 -4.63
C SER A 49 -1.69 4.73 -4.45
N TYR A 50 -0.55 4.12 -4.18
CA TYR A 50 0.73 4.81 -4.06
C TYR A 50 1.07 5.58 -5.32
N TYR A 51 1.01 4.92 -6.49
CA TYR A 51 1.32 5.56 -7.76
C TYR A 51 0.32 6.67 -8.10
N ALA A 52 -0.96 6.47 -7.83
CA ALA A 52 -1.98 7.50 -8.07
C ALA A 52 -1.73 8.74 -7.21
N ILE A 53 -1.45 8.58 -5.92
CA ILE A 53 -1.16 9.70 -5.02
C ILE A 53 0.06 10.47 -5.52
N ARG A 54 1.09 9.76 -5.98
CA ARG A 54 2.30 10.37 -6.54
C ARG A 54 2.04 11.11 -7.84
N HIS A 55 1.38 10.47 -8.80
CA HIS A 55 1.35 10.95 -10.19
C HIS A 55 0.08 11.71 -10.56
N HIS A 56 -1.06 11.38 -9.95
CA HIS A 56 -2.31 12.08 -10.21
C HIS A 56 -2.59 13.21 -9.21
N TYR A 57 -2.10 13.07 -7.99
CA TYR A 57 -2.29 14.07 -6.94
C TYR A 57 -1.03 14.87 -6.65
N GLY A 58 0.07 14.58 -7.33
CA GLY A 58 1.31 15.36 -7.27
C GLY A 58 2.02 15.35 -5.92
N LYS A 59 1.80 14.33 -5.11
CA LYS A 59 2.43 14.23 -3.79
C LYS A 59 3.84 13.65 -3.89
N THR A 60 4.69 13.98 -2.91
CA THR A 60 6.02 13.39 -2.80
C THR A 60 5.94 11.94 -2.35
N LYS A 61 7.04 11.19 -2.51
CA LYS A 61 7.12 9.82 -1.98
C LYS A 61 6.84 9.78 -0.49
N GLU A 62 7.41 10.71 0.27
CA GLU A 62 7.23 10.78 1.71
C GLU A 62 5.77 11.03 2.08
N GLU A 63 5.11 11.96 1.39
CA GLU A 63 3.69 12.25 1.62
C GLU A 63 2.80 11.07 1.28
N ALA A 64 3.04 10.41 0.14
CA ALA A 64 2.26 9.25 -0.28
C ALA A 64 2.41 8.08 0.69
N LEU A 65 3.64 7.77 1.09
CA LEU A 65 3.91 6.69 2.04
C LEU A 65 3.35 6.99 3.42
N GLY A 66 3.45 8.25 3.87
CA GLY A 66 2.86 8.69 5.13
C GLY A 66 1.36 8.55 5.16
N ALA A 67 0.68 8.89 4.05
CA ALA A 67 -0.76 8.74 3.93
C ALA A 67 -1.20 7.27 4.01
N LEU A 68 -0.51 6.39 3.29
CA LEU A 68 -0.80 4.95 3.31
C LEU A 68 -0.53 4.34 4.68
N LYS A 69 0.56 4.73 5.32
CA LYS A 69 0.90 4.24 6.65
C LYS A 69 -0.16 4.65 7.69
N SER A 70 -0.59 5.90 7.66
CA SER A 70 -1.66 6.40 8.54
C SER A 70 -2.97 5.67 8.29
N PHE A 71 -3.33 5.46 7.03
CA PHE A 71 -4.54 4.74 6.67
C PHE A 71 -4.51 3.30 7.18
N SER A 72 -3.37 2.63 7.08
CA SER A 72 -3.20 1.24 7.53
C SER A 72 -3.39 1.08 9.05
N ALA A 73 -3.24 2.14 9.81
CA ALA A 73 -3.44 2.15 11.26
C ALA A 73 -4.89 2.42 11.67
N GLY A 74 -5.80 2.65 10.70
CA GLY A 74 -7.20 2.94 10.97
C GLY A 74 -7.97 1.74 11.52
N ASP A 75 -9.05 2.03 12.24
CA ASP A 75 -9.91 0.99 12.80
C ASP A 75 -10.49 0.12 11.69
N GLY A 76 -10.41 -1.20 11.88
CA GLY A 76 -10.97 -2.18 10.94
C GLY A 76 -10.29 -2.22 9.58
N ILE A 77 -9.16 -1.53 9.42
CA ILE A 77 -8.36 -1.56 8.18
C ILE A 77 -7.24 -2.57 8.34
N SER A 78 -7.04 -3.42 7.33
CA SER A 78 -5.92 -4.36 7.31
C SER A 78 -5.22 -4.37 5.96
N PHE A 79 -3.90 -4.35 6.01
CA PHE A 79 -3.02 -4.54 4.87
C PHE A 79 -2.26 -5.85 5.06
N SER A 80 -1.60 -6.33 4.02
CA SER A 80 -0.81 -7.57 4.10
C SER A 80 0.45 -7.39 4.94
N GLN A 81 1.07 -8.51 5.32
CA GLN A 81 2.39 -8.52 5.95
C GLN A 81 3.45 -7.96 4.99
N ASN A 82 3.30 -8.17 3.68
CA ASN A 82 4.21 -7.62 2.67
C ASN A 82 4.22 -6.09 2.70
N PHE A 83 3.04 -5.49 2.83
CA PHE A 83 2.90 -4.05 3.02
C PHE A 83 3.61 -3.61 4.31
N ALA A 84 3.38 -4.31 5.41
CA ALA A 84 3.97 -3.98 6.71
C ALA A 84 5.50 -4.00 6.65
N VAL A 85 6.09 -5.01 6.03
CA VAL A 85 7.54 -5.12 5.83
C VAL A 85 8.07 -3.94 5.02
N ALA A 86 7.42 -3.60 3.92
CA ALA A 86 7.85 -2.52 3.04
C ALA A 86 7.71 -1.14 3.70
N ILE A 87 6.53 -0.84 4.26
CA ILE A 87 6.23 0.49 4.79
C ILE A 87 7.05 0.81 6.05
N ASN A 88 7.44 -0.22 6.81
CA ASN A 88 8.22 -0.05 8.03
C ASN A 88 9.74 -0.05 7.78
N THR A 89 10.18 -0.16 6.52
CA THR A 89 11.60 -0.01 6.18
C THR A 89 12.07 1.39 6.57
N PRO A 90 13.17 1.54 7.32
CA PRO A 90 13.68 2.86 7.69
C PRO A 90 13.95 3.73 6.46
N ASN A 91 13.47 4.97 6.48
CA ASN A 91 13.62 5.94 5.39
C ASN A 91 13.13 5.38 4.04
N ILE A 92 11.99 4.70 4.06
CA ILE A 92 11.46 4.04 2.85
C ILE A 92 11.33 4.99 1.66
N HIS A 93 11.04 6.26 1.88
CA HIS A 93 10.92 7.26 0.81
C HIS A 93 12.25 7.52 0.09
N LYS A 94 13.39 7.16 0.70
CA LYS A 94 14.73 7.26 0.13
C LYS A 94 15.36 5.90 -0.17
N ALA A 95 14.69 4.82 0.23
CA ALA A 95 15.25 3.48 0.07
C ALA A 95 15.27 3.04 -1.39
N SER A 96 16.27 2.27 -1.74
CA SER A 96 16.39 1.60 -3.03
C SER A 96 16.75 0.13 -2.76
N PRO A 97 15.94 -0.84 -3.15
CA PRO A 97 14.65 -0.69 -3.84
C PRO A 97 13.61 0.03 -2.99
N GLY A 98 12.62 0.61 -3.65
CA GLY A 98 11.57 1.37 -3.01
C GLY A 98 10.42 0.52 -2.49
N PHE A 99 9.34 1.20 -2.13
CA PHE A 99 8.19 0.61 -1.45
C PHE A 99 7.55 -0.55 -2.24
N VAL A 100 7.20 -0.32 -3.51
CA VAL A 100 6.48 -1.34 -4.31
C VAL A 100 7.39 -2.55 -4.56
N ASP A 101 8.66 -2.31 -4.88
CA ASP A 101 9.63 -3.39 -5.11
C ASP A 101 9.85 -4.23 -3.85
N ARG A 102 9.86 -3.61 -2.68
CA ARG A 102 10.00 -4.32 -1.41
C ARG A 102 8.76 -5.15 -1.07
N MET A 103 7.57 -4.62 -1.39
CA MET A 103 6.32 -5.37 -1.25
C MET A 103 6.33 -6.62 -2.15
N LEU A 104 6.75 -6.43 -3.41
CA LEU A 104 6.85 -7.50 -4.39
C LEU A 104 7.82 -8.61 -3.93
N ALA A 105 9.03 -8.22 -3.53
CA ALA A 105 10.04 -9.16 -3.06
C ALA A 105 9.60 -9.92 -1.80
N SER A 106 8.93 -9.24 -0.90
CA SER A 106 8.35 -9.85 0.30
C SER A 106 7.29 -10.89 -0.06
N ASP A 107 6.43 -10.59 -1.04
CA ASP A 107 5.38 -11.52 -1.48
C ASP A 107 6.00 -12.80 -2.05
N TYR A 108 6.99 -12.68 -2.93
CA TYR A 108 7.70 -13.86 -3.45
C TYR A 108 8.41 -14.64 -2.33
N GLY A 109 9.08 -13.93 -1.43
CA GLY A 109 9.80 -14.55 -0.31
C GLY A 109 8.88 -15.33 0.62
N GLU A 110 7.69 -14.82 0.90
CA GLU A 110 6.66 -15.52 1.69
C GLU A 110 6.21 -16.82 1.05
N ARG A 111 6.29 -16.91 -0.27
CA ARG A 111 5.98 -18.11 -1.03
C ARG A 111 7.17 -19.06 -1.20
N GLY A 112 8.31 -18.77 -0.57
CA GLY A 112 9.54 -19.53 -0.71
C GLY A 112 10.21 -19.38 -2.06
N GLN A 113 9.95 -18.27 -2.75
CA GLN A 113 10.46 -18.00 -4.09
C GLN A 113 11.55 -16.94 -4.06
N ILE A 114 12.44 -16.99 -5.04
CA ILE A 114 13.53 -16.03 -5.23
C ILE A 114 13.09 -15.02 -6.29
N THR A 115 13.21 -13.74 -5.99
CA THR A 115 12.91 -12.68 -6.96
C THR A 115 14.08 -12.51 -7.91
N ILE A 116 13.84 -12.56 -9.20
CA ILE A 116 14.83 -12.26 -10.24
C ILE A 116 14.57 -10.84 -10.75
N SER A 117 15.57 -9.99 -10.76
CA SER A 117 15.45 -8.60 -11.18
C SER A 117 16.65 -8.18 -12.04
N CYS A 118 16.43 -7.21 -12.93
CA CYS A 118 17.52 -6.52 -13.64
C CYS A 118 18.04 -5.31 -12.86
N GLU A 119 17.37 -4.96 -11.76
CA GLU A 119 17.72 -3.80 -10.93
C GLU A 119 18.76 -4.19 -9.90
N LYS A 120 19.93 -3.54 -9.94
CA LYS A 120 21.06 -3.85 -9.05
C LYS A 120 20.69 -3.66 -7.57
N SER A 121 19.81 -2.71 -7.27
CA SER A 121 19.39 -2.43 -5.90
C SER A 121 18.75 -3.62 -5.20
N PHE A 122 18.18 -4.57 -5.96
CA PHE A 122 17.58 -5.79 -5.38
C PHE A 122 18.59 -6.66 -4.64
N ARG A 123 19.90 -6.47 -4.89
CA ARG A 123 20.94 -7.16 -4.10
C ARG A 123 20.88 -6.83 -2.61
N ARG A 124 20.25 -5.73 -2.24
CA ARG A 124 20.07 -5.32 -0.85
C ARG A 124 18.95 -6.08 -0.14
N LEU A 125 18.15 -6.84 -0.87
CA LEU A 125 17.04 -7.60 -0.31
C LEU A 125 17.39 -9.08 -0.21
N PRO A 126 16.80 -9.81 0.76
CA PRO A 126 16.98 -11.26 0.84
C PRO A 126 16.28 -11.96 -0.32
N ASP A 127 16.75 -13.17 -0.63
CA ASP A 127 16.14 -14.06 -1.61
C ASP A 127 15.95 -13.41 -2.97
N THR A 128 17.01 -12.77 -3.48
CA THR A 128 17.00 -12.11 -4.78
C THR A 128 18.18 -12.56 -5.64
N GLU A 129 17.96 -12.53 -6.94
CA GLU A 129 18.98 -12.76 -7.96
C GLU A 129 18.93 -11.61 -8.96
N VAL A 130 20.06 -10.96 -9.21
CA VAL A 130 20.13 -9.84 -10.16
C VAL A 130 20.83 -10.30 -11.44
N ILE A 131 20.14 -10.09 -12.56
CA ILE A 131 20.67 -10.29 -13.90
C ILE A 131 21.33 -8.97 -14.33
N SER A 132 22.61 -9.05 -14.64
CA SER A 132 23.35 -7.85 -15.03
C SER A 132 24.10 -8.06 -16.33
#